data_183ffe633f6a5a2ad1180cd1dbc38a8e
#
_entry.id   183ffe633f6a5a2ad1180cd1dbc38a8e
#
_cell.length_a   1.000
_cell.length_b   1.000
_cell.length_c   1.000
_cell.angle_alpha   90.00
_cell.angle_beta   90.00
_cell.angle_gamma   90.00
#
_symmetry.space_group_name_H-M   'P 1'
#
loop_
_entity.id
_entity.type
_entity.pdbx_description
1 polymer ?
#
loop_
_entity_poly.entity_id
_entity_poly.type
_entity_poly.pdbx_seq_one_letter_code
_entity_poly.pdbx_strand_id
1 'polypeptide(L)'
;MELPAGSSFCNKCGASLGGAPTLSPPAGPPSQDPEQELWRGRFSGRAHAHRWILWALWVAALAAAFLKAVPPAYQSRIEVRYAFLGGALAPLLGIVMATLRLKASVRYRLTTHRLFTETGLLSRDTNEIELVRVDDVSVHQNLLQRIFNVGTVTVFSPHDQTDPHLEMVGIENPIEVKEQIRNHVRRRRQGSLNVENL
;
A
#
# COMPACT_ATOMS: atom_id res chain seq x y z
N MET A 1 -20.81 -66.33 20.01
CA MET A 1 -21.43 -65.21 19.27
C MET A 1 -20.64 -65.08 17.97
N GLU A 2 -21.23 -65.56 16.90
CA GLU A 2 -20.59 -65.54 15.59
C GLU A 2 -20.90 -64.20 14.91
N LEU A 3 -19.88 -63.63 14.35
CA LEU A 3 -19.98 -62.40 13.55
C LEU A 3 -20.57 -62.77 12.19
N PRO A 4 -21.51 -61.99 11.64
CA PRO A 4 -22.03 -62.29 10.29
C PRO A 4 -20.92 -62.10 9.26
N ALA A 5 -20.80 -63.02 8.33
CA ALA A 5 -19.80 -63.03 7.27
C ALA A 5 -19.94 -61.74 6.43
N GLY A 6 -18.89 -60.93 6.39
CA GLY A 6 -18.84 -59.66 5.62
C GLY A 6 -18.92 -58.38 6.43
N SER A 7 -18.95 -58.45 7.76
CA SER A 7 -18.91 -57.21 8.59
C SER A 7 -17.51 -56.61 8.60
N SER A 8 -17.42 -55.35 8.18
CA SER A 8 -16.17 -54.58 8.16
C SER A 8 -15.77 -53.99 9.52
N PHE A 9 -16.68 -54.04 10.52
CA PHE A 9 -16.51 -53.45 11.85
C PHE A 9 -17.00 -54.34 12.96
N CYS A 10 -16.39 -54.35 14.11
CA CYS A 10 -16.80 -55.05 15.31
C CYS A 10 -18.04 -54.42 15.95
N ASN A 11 -19.16 -55.16 16.13
CA ASN A 11 -20.40 -54.66 16.73
C ASN A 11 -20.27 -54.23 18.21
N LYS A 12 -19.19 -54.64 18.88
CA LYS A 12 -19.00 -54.39 20.32
C LYS A 12 -18.09 -53.17 20.62
N CYS A 13 -17.12 -52.90 19.76
CA CYS A 13 -16.13 -51.84 19.99
C CYS A 13 -15.88 -50.90 18.79
N GLY A 14 -16.53 -51.17 17.64
CA GLY A 14 -16.36 -50.34 16.43
C GLY A 14 -15.03 -50.48 15.73
N ALA A 15 -14.13 -51.40 16.14
CA ALA A 15 -12.86 -51.57 15.50
C ALA A 15 -13.04 -52.22 14.11
N SER A 16 -12.29 -51.76 13.09
CA SER A 16 -12.30 -52.32 11.74
C SER A 16 -11.65 -53.72 11.72
N LEU A 17 -12.35 -54.71 11.13
CA LEU A 17 -11.94 -56.13 11.09
C LEU A 17 -11.35 -56.56 9.75
N GLY A 18 -11.38 -55.71 8.72
CA GLY A 18 -10.76 -55.92 7.43
C GLY A 18 -9.49 -55.13 7.31
N GLY A 19 -8.47 -55.68 6.62
CA GLY A 19 -7.20 -54.97 6.36
C GLY A 19 -7.48 -53.57 5.85
N ALA A 20 -7.00 -52.62 6.58
CA ALA A 20 -7.26 -51.21 6.34
C ALA A 20 -7.08 -50.87 4.87
N PRO A 21 -8.08 -50.31 4.16
CA PRO A 21 -7.76 -49.41 3.08
C PRO A 21 -6.83 -48.40 3.73
N THR A 22 -5.64 -48.25 3.23
CA THR A 22 -4.78 -47.10 3.56
C THR A 22 -5.58 -45.86 3.21
N LEU A 23 -6.40 -45.39 4.19
CA LEU A 23 -6.94 -44.06 4.14
C LEU A 23 -5.67 -43.20 4.09
N SER A 24 -5.35 -42.72 2.91
CA SER A 24 -4.42 -41.60 2.77
C SER A 24 -4.85 -40.62 3.83
N PRO A 25 -3.96 -40.15 4.71
CA PRO A 25 -4.33 -39.16 5.72
C PRO A 25 -5.14 -38.09 5.00
N PRO A 26 -6.26 -37.63 5.57
CA PRO A 26 -7.05 -36.59 4.94
C PRO A 26 -6.09 -35.54 4.46
N ALA A 27 -6.15 -35.20 3.16
CA ALA A 27 -5.31 -34.19 2.57
C ALA A 27 -5.33 -33.03 3.56
N GLY A 28 -4.17 -32.71 4.14
CA GLY A 28 -4.06 -31.60 5.08
C GLY A 28 -4.70 -30.39 4.44
N PRO A 29 -5.10 -29.37 5.20
CA PRO A 29 -5.73 -28.18 4.65
C PRO A 29 -4.89 -27.75 3.46
N PRO A 30 -5.51 -27.36 2.33
CA PRO A 30 -4.84 -27.11 1.07
C PRO A 30 -3.58 -26.30 1.36
N SER A 31 -2.44 -26.81 0.98
CA SER A 31 -1.14 -26.23 1.27
C SER A 31 -1.24 -24.76 0.90
N GLN A 32 -1.32 -23.90 1.92
CA GLN A 32 -1.27 -22.46 1.70
C GLN A 32 0.10 -22.24 1.11
N ASP A 33 0.15 -21.94 -0.19
CA ASP A 33 1.40 -21.55 -0.83
C ASP A 33 2.03 -20.50 0.07
N PRO A 34 3.32 -20.64 0.43
CA PRO A 34 3.96 -19.74 1.37
C PRO A 34 3.76 -18.29 0.87
N GLU A 35 3.27 -17.43 1.75
CA GLU A 35 3.00 -16.05 1.41
C GLU A 35 4.30 -15.37 0.97
N GLN A 36 4.40 -15.02 -0.30
CA GLN A 36 5.56 -14.38 -0.89
C GLN A 36 5.32 -12.89 -1.06
N GLU A 37 6.32 -12.09 -0.74
CA GLU A 37 6.31 -10.66 -1.01
C GLU A 37 6.55 -10.42 -2.50
N LEU A 38 5.61 -9.74 -3.16
CA LEU A 38 5.66 -9.47 -4.59
C LEU A 38 6.20 -8.07 -4.89
N TRP A 39 5.83 -7.10 -4.04
CA TRP A 39 6.20 -5.72 -4.22
C TRP A 39 6.19 -4.97 -2.89
N ARG A 40 7.12 -4.03 -2.77
CA ARG A 40 7.21 -3.11 -1.64
C ARG A 40 7.31 -1.68 -2.14
N GLY A 41 6.43 -0.82 -1.65
CA GLY A 41 6.39 0.59 -1.96
C GLY A 41 6.56 1.49 -0.76
N ARG A 42 6.95 2.73 -1.03
CA ARG A 42 7.01 3.82 -0.06
C ARG A 42 6.52 5.10 -0.72
N PHE A 43 6.14 6.08 0.12
CA PHE A 43 5.79 7.39 -0.38
C PHE A 43 6.96 8.04 -1.14
N SER A 44 6.71 8.47 -2.39
CA SER A 44 7.68 9.20 -3.20
C SER A 44 7.59 10.70 -2.95
N GLY A 45 8.73 11.33 -2.67
CA GLY A 45 8.80 12.80 -2.53
C GLY A 45 8.40 13.57 -3.79
N ARG A 46 8.45 12.92 -4.95
CA ARG A 46 8.01 13.51 -6.24
C ARG A 46 6.51 13.79 -6.28
N ALA A 47 5.71 13.12 -5.45
CA ALA A 47 4.28 13.40 -5.30
C ALA A 47 4.01 14.83 -4.82
N HIS A 48 4.96 15.46 -4.14
CA HIS A 48 4.91 16.84 -3.68
C HIS A 48 5.55 17.85 -4.66
N ALA A 49 5.78 17.49 -5.91
CA ALA A 49 6.42 18.37 -6.91
C ALA A 49 5.74 19.76 -7.01
N HIS A 50 4.41 19.81 -6.91
CA HIS A 50 3.66 21.07 -6.88
C HIS A 50 4.08 22.00 -5.74
N ARG A 51 4.43 21.47 -4.56
CA ARG A 51 4.87 22.28 -3.41
C ARG A 51 6.24 22.90 -3.64
N TRP A 52 7.12 22.18 -4.34
CA TRP A 52 8.44 22.71 -4.74
C TRP A 52 8.32 23.83 -5.77
N ILE A 53 7.38 23.68 -6.73
CA ILE A 53 7.09 24.74 -7.71
C ILE A 53 6.51 25.97 -7.03
N LEU A 54 5.52 25.80 -6.13
CA LEU A 54 4.95 26.90 -5.36
C LEU A 54 5.99 27.61 -4.49
N TRP A 55 6.89 26.87 -3.86
CA TRP A 55 7.99 27.45 -3.10
C TRP A 55 8.94 28.26 -4.00
N ALA A 56 9.30 27.76 -5.17
CA ALA A 56 10.15 28.50 -6.11
C ALA A 56 9.50 29.79 -6.58
N LEU A 57 8.19 29.76 -6.88
CA LEU A 57 7.42 30.97 -7.21
C LEU A 57 7.34 31.94 -6.05
N TRP A 58 7.17 31.45 -4.82
CA TRP A 58 7.19 32.26 -3.61
C TRP A 58 8.54 32.98 -3.42
N VAL A 59 9.64 32.27 -3.56
CA VAL A 59 10.99 32.86 -3.47
C VAL A 59 11.22 33.90 -4.56
N ALA A 60 10.77 33.64 -5.79
CA ALA A 60 10.85 34.60 -6.89
C ALA A 60 10.03 35.86 -6.61
N ALA A 61 8.82 35.73 -6.06
CA ALA A 61 7.96 36.86 -5.66
C ALA A 61 8.60 37.67 -4.51
N LEU A 62 9.14 36.99 -3.50
CA LEU A 62 9.88 37.64 -2.42
C LEU A 62 11.11 38.41 -2.94
N ALA A 63 11.87 37.85 -3.86
CA ALA A 63 13.03 38.51 -4.47
C ALA A 63 12.60 39.75 -5.27
N ALA A 64 11.54 39.65 -6.05
CA ALA A 64 10.98 40.80 -6.77
C ALA A 64 10.49 41.91 -5.85
N ALA A 65 9.80 41.52 -4.76
CA ALA A 65 9.34 42.47 -3.73
C ALA A 65 10.54 43.14 -3.02
N PHE A 66 11.56 42.38 -2.67
CA PHE A 66 12.79 42.87 -2.06
C PHE A 66 13.50 43.94 -2.95
N LEU A 67 13.63 43.64 -4.24
CA LEU A 67 14.29 44.54 -5.18
C LEU A 67 13.48 45.83 -5.48
N LYS A 68 12.11 45.72 -5.50
CA LYS A 68 11.26 46.87 -5.86
C LYS A 68 10.82 47.68 -4.67
N ALA A 69 10.51 47.03 -3.54
CA ALA A 69 9.89 47.69 -2.39
C ALA A 69 10.91 48.20 -1.34
N VAL A 70 12.09 47.56 -1.26
CA VAL A 70 13.14 47.91 -0.30
C VAL A 70 14.11 48.89 -0.93
N PRO A 71 14.23 50.15 -0.42
CA PRO A 71 15.20 51.15 -0.91
C PRO A 71 16.62 50.59 -0.81
N PRO A 72 17.55 50.95 -1.75
CA PRO A 72 18.90 50.42 -1.76
C PRO A 72 19.68 50.64 -0.46
N ALA A 73 19.40 51.74 0.24
CA ALA A 73 20.01 52.05 1.53
C ALA A 73 19.68 51.04 2.65
N TYR A 74 18.54 50.35 2.55
CA TYR A 74 18.12 49.36 3.54
C TYR A 74 18.43 47.91 3.12
N GLN A 75 18.69 47.64 1.83
CA GLN A 75 19.01 46.31 1.33
C GLN A 75 20.33 45.76 1.91
N SER A 76 21.26 46.63 2.29
CA SER A 76 22.50 46.25 2.94
C SER A 76 22.36 45.95 4.44
N ARG A 77 21.24 46.34 5.07
CA ARG A 77 21.02 46.10 6.50
C ARG A 77 20.86 44.61 6.77
N ILE A 78 21.58 44.13 7.77
CA ILE A 78 21.64 42.73 8.13
C ILE A 78 20.28 42.16 8.54
N GLU A 79 19.46 42.95 9.22
CA GLU A 79 18.11 42.61 9.66
C GLU A 79 17.16 42.29 8.49
N VAL A 80 17.21 43.12 7.44
CA VAL A 80 16.38 42.96 6.23
C VAL A 80 16.81 41.71 5.46
N ARG A 81 18.11 41.42 5.41
CA ARG A 81 18.64 40.19 4.79
C ARG A 81 18.21 38.95 5.54
N TYR A 82 18.24 38.95 6.88
CA TYR A 82 17.76 37.83 7.68
C TYR A 82 16.26 37.65 7.56
N ALA A 83 15.45 38.71 7.49
CA ALA A 83 14.02 38.61 7.24
C ALA A 83 13.72 37.95 5.88
N PHE A 84 14.46 38.32 4.83
CA PHE A 84 14.34 37.72 3.51
C PHE A 84 14.73 36.24 3.54
N LEU A 85 15.87 35.90 4.14
CA LEU A 85 16.33 34.51 4.27
C LEU A 85 15.34 33.67 5.09
N GLY A 86 14.83 34.19 6.20
CA GLY A 86 13.84 33.53 7.01
C GLY A 86 12.54 33.26 6.23
N GLY A 87 12.05 34.24 5.48
CA GLY A 87 10.87 34.11 4.62
C GLY A 87 11.03 33.08 3.49
N ALA A 88 12.25 32.88 2.99
CA ALA A 88 12.54 31.88 1.98
C ALA A 88 12.77 30.47 2.58
N LEU A 89 13.49 30.39 3.70
CA LEU A 89 13.89 29.09 4.29
C LEU A 89 12.80 28.44 5.13
N ALA A 90 11.94 29.21 5.81
CA ALA A 90 10.91 28.64 6.67
C ALA A 90 9.91 27.72 5.92
N PRO A 91 9.32 28.13 4.78
CA PRO A 91 8.45 27.23 4.02
C PRO A 91 9.23 26.05 3.41
N LEU A 92 10.50 26.24 3.02
CA LEU A 92 11.35 25.14 2.56
C LEU A 92 11.51 24.07 3.62
N LEU A 93 11.85 24.47 4.85
CA LEU A 93 11.99 23.55 5.97
C LEU A 93 10.67 22.79 6.23
N GLY A 94 9.54 23.48 6.16
CA GLY A 94 8.21 22.86 6.29
C GLY A 94 7.95 21.79 5.22
N ILE A 95 8.30 22.07 3.95
CA ILE A 95 8.12 21.12 2.85
C ILE A 95 9.02 19.90 3.04
N VAL A 96 10.30 20.11 3.39
CA VAL A 96 11.27 19.04 3.63
C VAL A 96 10.82 18.16 4.79
N MET A 97 10.45 18.75 5.92
CA MET A 97 9.99 18.01 7.11
C MET A 97 8.72 17.22 6.83
N ALA A 98 7.74 17.79 6.13
CA ALA A 98 6.52 17.09 5.75
C ALA A 98 6.82 15.89 4.83
N THR A 99 7.71 16.08 3.85
CA THR A 99 8.09 15.01 2.92
C THR A 99 8.86 13.89 3.62
N LEU A 100 9.78 14.22 4.53
CA LEU A 100 10.54 13.25 5.31
C LEU A 100 9.62 12.44 6.24
N ARG A 101 8.67 13.11 6.91
CA ARG A 101 7.68 12.43 7.75
C ARG A 101 6.88 11.41 6.96
N LEU A 102 6.35 11.78 5.79
CA LEU A 102 5.58 10.86 4.96
C LEU A 102 6.42 9.69 4.44
N LYS A 103 7.65 9.94 3.99
CA LYS A 103 8.58 8.88 3.57
C LYS A 103 8.90 7.89 4.69
N ALA A 104 9.01 8.37 5.90
CA ALA A 104 9.33 7.53 7.06
C ALA A 104 8.09 6.80 7.60
N SER A 105 6.90 7.44 7.51
CA SER A 105 5.66 6.97 8.12
C SER A 105 4.89 5.97 7.28
N VAL A 106 5.03 5.99 5.94
CA VAL A 106 4.15 5.23 5.06
C VAL A 106 4.92 4.13 4.34
N ARG A 107 4.44 2.91 4.47
CA ARG A 107 4.99 1.72 3.81
C ARG A 107 3.84 0.89 3.23
N TYR A 108 4.05 0.42 2.02
CA TYR A 108 3.12 -0.46 1.32
C TYR A 108 3.80 -1.79 1.03
N ARG A 109 3.09 -2.89 1.18
CA ARG A 109 3.59 -4.22 0.89
C ARG A 109 2.48 -5.06 0.24
N LEU A 110 2.76 -5.54 -0.95
CA LEU A 110 1.91 -6.48 -1.67
C LEU A 110 2.49 -7.89 -1.54
N THR A 111 1.67 -8.81 -1.09
CA THR A 111 2.00 -10.24 -1.03
C THR A 111 1.12 -11.03 -1.99
N THR A 112 1.35 -12.33 -2.08
CA THR A 112 0.51 -13.23 -2.91
C THR A 112 -0.94 -13.31 -2.43
N HIS A 113 -1.24 -12.95 -1.15
CA HIS A 113 -2.55 -13.10 -0.54
C HIS A 113 -3.18 -11.79 -0.12
N ARG A 114 -2.38 -10.82 0.34
CA ARG A 114 -2.82 -9.60 1.01
C ARG A 114 -2.08 -8.38 0.53
N LEU A 115 -2.74 -7.23 0.66
CA LEU A 115 -2.14 -5.91 0.52
C LEU A 115 -2.10 -5.25 1.89
N PHE A 116 -0.90 -4.84 2.32
CA PHE A 116 -0.66 -4.18 3.60
C PHE A 116 -0.34 -2.71 3.39
N THR A 117 -0.96 -1.86 4.20
CA THR A 117 -0.60 -0.46 4.36
C THR A 117 -0.22 -0.21 5.79
N GLU A 118 1.01 0.20 6.01
CA GLU A 118 1.53 0.57 7.32
C GLU A 118 1.71 2.07 7.36
N THR A 119 1.06 2.72 8.32
CA THR A 119 1.17 4.18 8.52
C THR A 119 1.58 4.47 9.97
N GLY A 120 2.36 5.54 10.14
CA GLY A 120 2.78 6.03 11.44
C GLY A 120 4.28 5.92 11.72
N LEU A 121 4.78 6.86 12.53
CA LEU A 121 6.17 6.94 12.98
C LEU A 121 6.35 6.43 14.41
N LEU A 122 5.49 6.86 15.32
CA LEU A 122 5.51 6.53 16.75
C LEU A 122 4.39 5.56 17.11
N SER A 123 3.20 5.75 16.52
CA SER A 123 2.11 4.80 16.50
C SER A 123 2.15 4.09 15.16
N ARG A 124 1.88 2.80 15.13
CA ARG A 124 1.83 2.02 13.89
C ARG A 124 0.41 1.55 13.66
N ASP A 125 -0.21 2.09 12.63
CA ASP A 125 -1.49 1.62 12.13
C ASP A 125 -1.22 0.73 10.92
N THR A 126 -1.70 -0.49 10.98
CA THR A 126 -1.57 -1.46 9.89
C THR A 126 -2.97 -1.79 9.39
N ASN A 127 -3.23 -1.48 8.15
CA ASN A 127 -4.44 -1.89 7.45
C ASN A 127 -4.10 -2.96 6.43
N GLU A 128 -4.90 -4.04 6.37
CA GLU A 128 -4.68 -5.15 5.45
C GLU A 128 -5.97 -5.48 4.69
N ILE A 129 -5.82 -5.73 3.39
CA ILE A 129 -6.92 -6.18 2.53
C ILE A 129 -6.53 -7.50 1.86
N GLU A 130 -7.41 -8.50 1.93
CA GLU A 130 -7.26 -9.75 1.20
C GLU A 130 -7.51 -9.53 -0.29
N LEU A 131 -6.58 -9.97 -1.15
CA LEU A 131 -6.69 -9.78 -2.61
C LEU A 131 -7.94 -10.43 -3.22
N VAL A 132 -8.47 -11.48 -2.60
CA VAL A 132 -9.71 -12.15 -3.05
C VAL A 132 -10.93 -11.24 -2.90
N ARG A 133 -10.89 -10.31 -1.94
CA ARG A 133 -12.00 -9.36 -1.64
C ARG A 133 -11.89 -8.04 -2.39
N VAL A 134 -10.81 -7.83 -3.14
CA VAL A 134 -10.62 -6.62 -3.93
C VAL A 134 -11.55 -6.65 -5.14
N ASP A 135 -12.41 -5.65 -5.27
CA ASP A 135 -13.33 -5.53 -6.41
C ASP A 135 -12.77 -4.65 -7.51
N ASP A 136 -12.23 -3.50 -7.17
CA ASP A 136 -11.67 -2.58 -8.16
C ASP A 136 -10.35 -1.95 -7.69
N VAL A 137 -9.53 -1.59 -8.66
CA VAL A 137 -8.27 -0.86 -8.46
C VAL A 137 -8.20 0.30 -9.42
N SER A 138 -8.21 1.50 -8.89
CA SER A 138 -8.14 2.74 -9.66
C SER A 138 -6.82 3.47 -9.44
N VAL A 139 -6.45 4.32 -10.41
CA VAL A 139 -5.27 5.20 -10.32
C VAL A 139 -5.71 6.63 -10.55
N HIS A 140 -5.31 7.50 -9.67
CA HIS A 140 -5.50 8.93 -9.81
C HIS A 140 -4.15 9.65 -9.94
N GLN A 141 -4.00 10.45 -11.00
CA GLN A 141 -2.80 11.25 -11.27
C GLN A 141 -3.18 12.64 -11.76
N ASN A 142 -2.66 13.67 -11.12
CA ASN A 142 -2.69 15.04 -11.64
C ASN A 142 -1.65 15.22 -12.75
N LEU A 143 -1.74 16.29 -13.55
CA LEU A 143 -0.81 16.56 -14.64
C LEU A 143 0.66 16.50 -14.20
N LEU A 144 1.02 17.15 -13.08
CA LEU A 144 2.36 17.13 -12.54
C LEU A 144 2.77 15.73 -12.08
N GLN A 145 1.88 15.01 -11.40
CA GLN A 145 2.12 13.64 -10.97
C GLN A 145 2.36 12.70 -12.16
N ARG A 146 1.66 12.91 -13.27
CA ARG A 146 1.85 12.16 -14.51
C ARG A 146 3.23 12.41 -15.13
N ILE A 147 3.69 13.67 -15.15
CA ILE A 147 5.04 14.02 -15.64
C ILE A 147 6.13 13.33 -14.81
N PHE A 148 5.95 13.28 -13.48
CA PHE A 148 6.91 12.66 -12.56
C PHE A 148 6.67 11.16 -12.35
N ASN A 149 5.71 10.57 -13.08
CA ASN A 149 5.31 9.16 -13.01
C ASN A 149 5.03 8.68 -11.58
N VAL A 150 4.29 9.51 -10.83
CA VAL A 150 3.79 9.21 -9.48
C VAL A 150 2.28 9.36 -9.43
N GLY A 151 1.62 8.76 -8.46
CA GLY A 151 0.16 8.88 -8.31
C GLY A 151 -0.36 8.24 -7.04
N THR A 152 -1.68 8.22 -6.93
CA THR A 152 -2.41 7.52 -5.89
C THR A 152 -3.08 6.30 -6.50
N VAL A 153 -2.85 5.14 -5.90
CA VAL A 153 -3.55 3.89 -6.26
C VAL A 153 -4.58 3.64 -5.17
N THR A 154 -5.85 3.57 -5.56
CA THR A 154 -6.96 3.28 -4.64
C THR A 154 -7.49 1.89 -4.92
N VAL A 155 -7.50 1.05 -3.89
CA VAL A 155 -8.03 -0.30 -3.91
C VAL A 155 -9.38 -0.30 -3.20
N PHE A 156 -10.41 -0.77 -3.87
CA PHE A 156 -11.75 -0.85 -3.34
C PHE A 156 -12.11 -2.28 -2.93
N SER A 157 -12.55 -2.45 -1.68
CA SER A 157 -13.01 -3.72 -1.11
C SER A 157 -14.27 -3.49 -0.26
N PRO A 158 -15.47 -3.70 -0.82
CA PRO A 158 -16.74 -3.40 -0.13
C PRO A 158 -17.01 -4.32 1.06
N HIS A 159 -16.30 -5.43 1.17
CA HIS A 159 -16.44 -6.40 2.26
C HIS A 159 -15.56 -6.10 3.46
N ASP A 160 -14.71 -5.06 3.39
CA ASP A 160 -13.95 -4.60 4.53
C ASP A 160 -14.79 -3.63 5.36
N GLN A 161 -15.11 -4.03 6.60
CA GLN A 161 -15.93 -3.22 7.50
C GLN A 161 -15.20 -2.01 8.07
N THR A 162 -13.86 -2.03 8.05
CA THR A 162 -13.04 -0.99 8.68
C THR A 162 -12.78 0.16 7.72
N ASP A 163 -12.37 -0.14 6.50
CA ASP A 163 -12.09 0.87 5.48
C ASP A 163 -12.26 0.26 4.07
N PRO A 164 -13.40 0.54 3.39
CA PRO A 164 -13.66 0.01 2.06
C PRO A 164 -12.72 0.56 0.99
N HIS A 165 -11.98 1.64 1.27
CA HIS A 165 -11.07 2.29 0.34
C HIS A 165 -9.66 2.36 0.92
N LEU A 166 -8.76 1.53 0.41
CA LEU A 166 -7.34 1.62 0.77
C LEU A 166 -6.62 2.52 -0.23
N GLU A 167 -6.13 3.67 0.23
CA GLU A 167 -5.41 4.62 -0.61
C GLU A 167 -3.90 4.49 -0.42
N MET A 168 -3.20 4.22 -1.50
CA MET A 168 -1.73 4.23 -1.56
C MET A 168 -1.25 5.51 -2.24
N VAL A 169 -0.93 6.52 -1.44
CA VAL A 169 -0.56 7.86 -1.92
C VAL A 169 0.93 7.92 -2.27
N GLY A 170 1.24 8.60 -3.37
CA GLY A 170 2.62 8.90 -3.74
C GLY A 170 3.41 7.69 -4.25
N ILE A 171 2.74 6.73 -4.88
CA ILE A 171 3.36 5.56 -5.48
C ILE A 171 4.09 5.93 -6.77
N GLU A 172 5.31 5.44 -6.94
CA GLU A 172 6.02 5.47 -8.23
C GLU A 172 5.47 4.40 -9.16
N ASN A 173 5.39 4.71 -10.46
CA ASN A 173 4.84 3.83 -11.50
C ASN A 173 3.44 3.28 -11.14
N PRO A 174 2.46 4.12 -10.81
CA PRO A 174 1.19 3.67 -10.24
C PRO A 174 0.38 2.78 -11.21
N ILE A 175 0.57 2.94 -12.52
CA ILE A 175 -0.10 2.12 -13.54
C ILE A 175 0.44 0.68 -13.47
N GLU A 176 1.75 0.52 -13.35
CA GLU A 176 2.39 -0.80 -13.22
C GLU A 176 1.94 -1.50 -11.94
N VAL A 177 1.94 -0.77 -10.81
CA VAL A 177 1.48 -1.31 -9.52
C VAL A 177 0.01 -1.74 -9.59
N LYS A 178 -0.86 -0.94 -10.22
CA LYS A 178 -2.25 -1.31 -10.48
C LYS A 178 -2.35 -2.63 -11.25
N GLU A 179 -1.60 -2.77 -12.34
CA GLU A 179 -1.65 -3.99 -13.16
C GLU A 179 -1.11 -5.21 -12.40
N GLN A 180 -0.07 -5.05 -11.59
CA GLN A 180 0.41 -6.11 -10.70
C GLN A 180 -0.68 -6.57 -9.73
N ILE A 181 -1.34 -5.64 -9.03
CA ILE A 181 -2.44 -5.96 -8.10
C ILE A 181 -3.55 -6.69 -8.85
N ARG A 182 -4.04 -6.16 -9.99
CA ARG A 182 -5.12 -6.77 -10.78
C ARG A 182 -4.78 -8.18 -11.25
N ASN A 183 -3.55 -8.41 -11.70
CA ASN A 183 -3.12 -9.73 -12.15
C ASN A 183 -3.14 -10.76 -11.01
N HIS A 184 -2.74 -10.37 -9.79
CA HIS A 184 -2.77 -11.26 -8.64
C HIS A 184 -4.20 -11.49 -8.13
N VAL A 185 -5.05 -10.46 -8.13
CA VAL A 185 -6.49 -10.61 -7.84
C VAL A 185 -7.14 -11.63 -8.79
N ARG A 186 -6.91 -11.51 -10.10
CA ARG A 186 -7.44 -12.46 -11.08
C ARG A 186 -6.98 -13.89 -10.85
N ARG A 187 -5.68 -14.09 -10.61
CA ARG A 187 -5.11 -15.43 -10.32
C ARG A 187 -5.74 -16.05 -9.08
N ARG A 188 -5.94 -15.25 -8.04
CA ARG A 188 -6.58 -15.71 -6.79
C ARG A 188 -8.04 -16.09 -6.97
N ARG A 189 -8.82 -15.28 -7.66
CA ARG A 189 -10.22 -15.58 -7.96
C ARG A 189 -10.36 -16.86 -8.80
N GLN A 190 -9.50 -17.07 -9.78
CA GLN A 190 -9.48 -18.31 -10.58
C GLN A 190 -9.13 -19.53 -9.74
N GLY A 191 -8.16 -19.42 -8.83
CA GLY A 191 -7.77 -20.51 -7.93
C GLY A 191 -8.90 -20.92 -6.98
N SER A 192 -9.66 -19.97 -6.42
CA SER A 192 -10.80 -20.27 -5.53
C SER A 192 -11.94 -20.97 -6.24
N LEU A 193 -12.26 -20.59 -7.48
CA LEU A 193 -13.31 -21.22 -8.29
C LEU A 193 -12.99 -22.67 -8.67
N ASN A 194 -11.72 -23.00 -8.88
CA ASN A 194 -11.30 -24.36 -9.20
C ASN A 194 -11.40 -25.31 -8.00
N VAL A 195 -11.26 -24.81 -6.78
CA VAL A 195 -11.38 -25.62 -5.55
C VAL A 195 -12.86 -25.91 -5.23
N GLU A 196 -13.78 -25.01 -5.58
CA GLU A 196 -15.22 -25.17 -5.32
C GLU A 196 -15.89 -26.18 -6.28
N ASN A 197 -15.25 -26.52 -7.39
CA ASN A 197 -15.75 -27.47 -8.40
C ASN A 197 -15.16 -28.89 -8.28
N LEU A 198 -14.42 -29.20 -7.20
CA LEU A 198 -13.87 -30.53 -6.88
C LEU A 198 -14.63 -31.17 -5.72
#